data_eccbd8b59efb137e1fa82bb793af49a7
#
_entry.id   eccbd8b59efb137e1fa82bb793af49a7
#
_cell.length_a   1.000
_cell.length_b   1.000
_cell.length_c   1.000
_cell.angle_alpha   90.00
_cell.angle_beta   90.00
_cell.angle_gamma   90.00
#
_symmetry.space_group_name_H-M   'P 1'
#
loop_
_entity.id
_entity.type
_entity.pdbx_description
1 polymer ?
#
loop_
_entity_poly.entity_id
_entity_poly.type
_entity_poly.pdbx_seq_one_letter_code
_entity_poly.pdbx_strand_id
1 'polypeptide(L)'
;LMEDGVLIAPAPYSNPAAYYFPTFKRMSSLEVLKGAPLLRYGPQTTGGVINLISTPIPDEQKGYVEAVTNERGSTDVHATYGDTNGDWGYLFETVQRSAQGFKDIDRSNRNSGFDISDYVGKLRWQGDRQSVTAKLQYSEETSNSTYVGLTDADFNQDPNRRYGLSSPDQMDNTHSGVSLTHQFEWSDNVSSTTTLYRNDFKRNWYKLSGAGNIIDQANAGDANAQGILDGTVDTSGLNYKNNAREYVSQGVQTNFDVNIGNHEFDFGARAHEDEMDRFQPVDVYDQVNGSLVFQNSVAPTGSNNRFETGEALSFWALDKWQATDKLSINLALRYEDVQTSRTQYADPGRTTIDSTRANDSAELLPGASFTYDLTQSWQVLGGVHRGFSPLGGGARANEEPETSKNWEAGVRYFGNAFFAEVIGFYSDFSNKAENCSVGSPCSNGATSGSFITGEAEIAGAEFQLQTGTRAGDFYLPVSLTYTFTQAEISKDNAASGLKKGEQLKDVPENQMSFRTGMEHPSGWDNYLVATYVDEMCVSAGCNNTATKLDETESLFLVDFISRYALTASADVFLKVDNLFDEQQ
;
A
#
# COMPACT_ATOMS: atom_id res chain seq x y z
N LEU A 1 2.92 6.13 0.00
CA LEU A 1 3.75 5.18 0.72
C LEU A 1 5.21 5.67 0.75
N MET A 2 5.83 5.64 1.92
CA MET A 2 7.19 6.14 2.15
C MET A 2 7.95 5.15 3.04
N GLU A 3 9.28 5.20 2.98
CA GLU A 3 10.18 4.56 3.93
C GLU A 3 11.22 5.60 4.38
N ASP A 4 11.33 5.82 5.69
CA ASP A 4 12.20 6.85 6.28
C ASP A 4 11.99 8.25 5.67
N GLY A 5 10.74 8.61 5.33
CA GLY A 5 10.40 9.88 4.71
C GLY A 5 10.69 10.00 3.20
N VAL A 6 11.17 8.93 2.56
CA VAL A 6 11.44 8.87 1.11
C VAL A 6 10.32 8.15 0.39
N LEU A 7 9.90 8.63 -0.78
CA LEU A 7 8.93 7.96 -1.65
C LEU A 7 9.52 6.64 -2.16
N ILE A 8 8.80 5.53 -1.93
CA ILE A 8 9.23 4.18 -2.33
C ILE A 8 8.30 3.50 -3.34
N ALA A 9 7.15 4.11 -3.64
CA ALA A 9 6.34 3.64 -4.77
C ALA A 9 7.19 3.72 -6.05
N PRO A 10 7.15 2.72 -6.94
CA PRO A 10 8.08 2.64 -8.07
C PRO A 10 8.07 3.85 -9.01
N ALA A 11 6.89 4.43 -9.29
CA ALA A 11 6.75 5.66 -10.08
C ALA A 11 5.57 6.48 -9.54
N PRO A 12 5.77 7.24 -8.45
CA PRO A 12 4.68 7.88 -7.71
C PRO A 12 3.95 8.98 -8.49
N TYR A 13 4.57 9.54 -9.51
CA TYR A 13 3.99 10.59 -10.36
C TYR A 13 3.54 10.09 -11.73
N SER A 14 4.40 9.41 -12.48
CA SER A 14 4.08 9.00 -13.86
C SER A 14 3.12 7.82 -13.94
N ASN A 15 3.27 6.84 -13.05
CA ASN A 15 2.49 5.60 -13.04
C ASN A 15 2.28 5.10 -11.60
N PRO A 16 1.48 5.80 -10.79
CA PRO A 16 1.30 5.49 -9.38
C PRO A 16 0.67 4.10 -9.21
N ALA A 17 1.47 3.15 -8.77
CA ALA A 17 1.06 1.78 -8.48
C ALA A 17 1.93 1.22 -7.35
N ALA A 18 1.29 0.66 -6.34
CA ALA A 18 1.97 0.09 -5.18
C ALA A 18 2.44 -1.36 -5.47
N TYR A 19 3.29 -1.54 -6.49
CA TYR A 19 3.82 -2.87 -6.83
C TYR A 19 4.98 -3.32 -5.94
N TYR A 20 5.66 -2.39 -5.32
CA TYR A 20 6.67 -2.68 -4.31
C TYR A 20 6.17 -2.26 -2.95
N PHE A 21 6.29 -3.17 -2.01
CA PHE A 21 6.04 -2.92 -0.60
C PHE A 21 7.19 -3.57 0.20
N PRO A 22 7.93 -2.81 1.02
CA PRO A 22 9.03 -3.36 1.79
C PRO A 22 8.56 -4.43 2.76
N THR A 23 9.40 -5.41 3.04
CA THR A 23 9.08 -6.46 4.00
C THR A 23 8.82 -5.87 5.39
N PHE A 24 7.62 -6.08 5.92
CA PHE A 24 7.15 -5.45 7.18
C PHE A 24 8.02 -5.82 8.38
N LYS A 25 8.60 -7.02 8.41
CA LYS A 25 9.47 -7.49 9.50
C LYS A 25 10.71 -6.62 9.72
N ARG A 26 11.18 -5.89 8.70
CA ARG A 26 12.33 -4.98 8.84
C ARG A 26 11.95 -3.55 9.23
N MET A 27 10.71 -3.34 9.60
CA MET A 27 10.21 -2.04 10.06
C MET A 27 10.15 -1.99 11.58
N SER A 28 10.70 -0.95 12.17
CA SER A 28 10.64 -0.72 13.61
C SER A 28 9.32 -0.07 14.04
N SER A 29 8.72 0.73 13.14
CA SER A 29 7.41 1.37 13.38
C SER A 29 6.73 1.75 12.08
N LEU A 30 5.44 2.05 12.19
CA LEU A 30 4.56 2.54 11.15
C LEU A 30 3.95 3.87 11.59
N GLU A 31 4.09 4.90 10.78
CA GLU A 31 3.45 6.19 10.98
C GLU A 31 2.31 6.34 9.96
N VAL A 32 1.11 6.62 10.45
CA VAL A 32 -0.05 6.97 9.62
C VAL A 32 -0.39 8.43 9.88
N LEU A 33 -0.29 9.25 8.84
CA LEU A 33 -0.53 10.68 8.92
C LEU A 33 -1.85 11.01 8.23
N LYS A 34 -2.72 11.71 8.95
CA LYS A 34 -4.01 12.22 8.48
C LYS A 34 -4.12 13.72 8.78
N GLY A 35 -5.08 14.39 8.17
CA GLY A 35 -5.35 15.80 8.39
C GLY A 35 -4.29 16.75 7.82
N ALA A 36 -4.31 18.02 8.22
CA ALA A 36 -3.45 19.07 7.67
C ALA A 36 -1.94 18.77 7.71
N PRO A 37 -1.37 18.13 8.75
CA PRO A 37 0.07 17.81 8.80
C PRO A 37 0.56 16.88 7.69
N LEU A 38 -0.33 16.09 7.05
CA LEU A 38 0.05 15.24 5.93
C LEU A 38 0.59 16.01 4.71
N LEU A 39 0.31 17.33 4.63
CA LEU A 39 0.79 18.19 3.55
C LEU A 39 2.32 18.38 3.53
N ARG A 40 3.03 17.99 4.58
CA ARG A 40 4.49 17.81 4.53
C ARG A 40 4.89 16.83 3.43
N TYR A 41 4.06 15.87 3.13
CA TYR A 41 4.33 14.77 2.20
C TYR A 41 3.46 14.88 0.94
N GLY A 42 3.83 14.21 -0.12
CA GLY A 42 3.12 14.16 -1.41
C GLY A 42 3.70 13.03 -2.24
N PRO A 43 3.22 12.81 -3.44
CA PRO A 43 2.31 13.63 -4.25
C PRO A 43 0.82 13.44 -3.95
N GLN A 44 0.44 12.30 -3.37
CA GLN A 44 -0.96 11.97 -3.14
C GLN A 44 -1.35 12.35 -1.71
N THR A 45 -2.18 13.38 -1.57
CA THR A 45 -2.61 13.95 -0.29
C THR A 45 -4.12 13.94 -0.10
N THR A 46 -4.85 13.20 -0.95
CA THR A 46 -6.32 13.09 -0.88
C THR A 46 -6.81 12.15 0.22
N GLY A 47 -5.99 11.20 0.63
CA GLY A 47 -6.32 10.22 1.67
C GLY A 47 -5.43 10.39 2.91
N GLY A 48 -4.34 9.67 2.96
CA GLY A 48 -3.38 9.67 4.07
C GLY A 48 -1.98 9.31 3.61
N VAL A 49 -1.01 9.43 4.51
CA VAL A 49 0.38 9.04 4.27
C VAL A 49 0.74 7.90 5.20
N ILE A 50 1.32 6.86 4.64
CA ILE A 50 1.94 5.76 5.37
C ILE A 50 3.45 5.91 5.22
N ASN A 51 4.15 6.10 6.35
CA ASN A 51 5.60 6.15 6.43
C ASN A 51 6.11 4.96 7.25
N LEU A 52 6.90 4.12 6.62
CA LEU A 52 7.53 2.96 7.23
C LEU A 52 8.87 3.38 7.80
N ILE A 53 9.12 3.12 9.07
CA ILE A 53 10.39 3.44 9.72
C ILE A 53 11.23 2.17 9.79
N SER A 54 12.32 2.15 9.04
CA SER A 54 13.23 1.00 9.01
C SER A 54 14.07 0.88 10.29
N THR A 55 14.54 -0.33 10.61
CA THR A 55 15.35 -0.61 11.81
C THR A 55 16.48 0.41 11.99
N PRO A 56 16.56 1.13 13.12
CA PRO A 56 17.59 2.12 13.38
C PRO A 56 18.96 1.47 13.64
N ILE A 57 20.04 2.21 13.39
CA ILE A 57 21.39 1.83 13.84
C ILE A 57 21.38 1.84 15.37
N PRO A 58 21.78 0.75 16.06
CA PRO A 58 21.79 0.71 17.52
C PRO A 58 22.93 1.54 18.12
N ASP A 59 22.69 2.09 19.31
CA ASP A 59 23.70 2.91 20.02
C ASP A 59 24.82 2.05 20.66
N GLU A 60 24.59 0.77 20.85
CA GLU A 60 25.55 -0.22 21.36
C GLU A 60 25.44 -1.53 20.56
N GLN A 61 26.46 -2.38 20.66
CA GLN A 61 26.46 -3.67 19.99
C GLN A 61 25.21 -4.48 20.31
N LYS A 62 24.40 -4.74 19.28
CA LYS A 62 23.14 -5.47 19.39
C LYS A 62 22.93 -6.38 18.18
N GLY A 63 22.47 -7.58 18.46
CA GLY A 63 22.03 -8.53 17.45
C GLY A 63 20.66 -9.10 17.79
N TYR A 64 19.90 -9.46 16.77
CA TYR A 64 18.59 -10.09 16.88
C TYR A 64 18.45 -11.15 15.80
N VAL A 65 17.86 -12.29 16.15
CA VAL A 65 17.49 -13.33 15.19
C VAL A 65 16.12 -13.87 15.58
N GLU A 66 15.22 -13.90 14.63
CA GLU A 66 13.92 -14.56 14.70
C GLU A 66 13.83 -15.62 13.61
N ALA A 67 13.32 -16.79 13.94
CA ALA A 67 12.97 -17.82 12.98
C ALA A 67 11.54 -18.30 13.25
N VAL A 68 10.72 -18.32 12.21
CA VAL A 68 9.31 -18.73 12.27
C VAL A 68 9.08 -19.82 11.24
N THR A 69 8.33 -20.84 11.61
CA THR A 69 7.85 -21.87 10.66
C THR A 69 6.40 -22.18 10.98
N ASN A 70 5.65 -22.66 9.98
CA ASN A 70 4.25 -23.05 10.13
C ASN A 70 4.00 -24.49 9.65
N GLU A 71 2.78 -24.97 9.84
CA GLU A 71 2.35 -26.34 9.48
C GLU A 71 2.39 -26.62 7.96
N ARG A 72 2.40 -25.57 7.12
CA ARG A 72 2.47 -25.65 5.64
C ARG A 72 3.92 -25.58 5.13
N GLY A 73 4.91 -25.66 6.01
CA GLY A 73 6.33 -25.66 5.65
C GLY A 73 6.87 -24.31 5.22
N SER A 74 6.21 -23.19 5.56
CA SER A 74 6.82 -21.88 5.38
C SER A 74 7.92 -21.63 6.42
N THR A 75 8.90 -20.84 6.04
CA THR A 75 10.01 -20.43 6.90
C THR A 75 10.28 -18.96 6.69
N ASP A 76 10.29 -18.21 7.80
CA ASP A 76 10.68 -16.81 7.83
C ASP A 76 11.88 -16.68 8.79
N VAL A 77 12.94 -16.03 8.33
CA VAL A 77 14.11 -15.69 9.15
C VAL A 77 14.35 -14.19 9.06
N HIS A 78 14.44 -13.55 10.22
CA HIS A 78 14.81 -12.14 10.33
C HIS A 78 16.05 -12.05 11.21
N ALA A 79 17.09 -11.39 10.75
CA ALA A 79 18.32 -11.17 11.50
C ALA A 79 18.82 -9.75 11.34
N THR A 80 19.25 -9.16 12.47
CA THR A 80 19.89 -7.84 12.49
C THR A 80 21.17 -7.91 13.33
N TYR A 81 22.15 -7.10 12.95
CA TYR A 81 23.35 -6.87 13.74
C TYR A 81 23.90 -5.47 13.50
N GLY A 82 24.21 -4.75 14.54
CA GLY A 82 24.74 -3.40 14.47
C GLY A 82 25.47 -2.97 15.72
N ASP A 83 26.14 -1.83 15.62
CA ASP A 83 26.90 -1.21 16.71
C ASP A 83 27.14 0.27 16.40
N THR A 84 27.40 1.05 17.45
CA THR A 84 27.95 2.41 17.35
C THR A 84 29.22 2.47 18.17
N ASN A 85 30.33 2.77 17.50
CA ASN A 85 31.64 2.90 18.15
C ASN A 85 32.28 4.24 17.76
N GLY A 86 32.41 5.13 18.75
CA GLY A 86 32.85 6.51 18.52
C GLY A 86 31.90 7.23 17.57
N ASP A 87 32.44 7.81 16.51
CA ASP A 87 31.67 8.58 15.54
C ASP A 87 30.96 7.72 14.49
N TRP A 88 31.15 6.42 14.51
CA TRP A 88 30.63 5.52 13.47
C TRP A 88 29.61 4.54 14.00
N GLY A 89 28.48 4.45 13.32
CA GLY A 89 27.45 3.44 13.56
C GLY A 89 27.16 2.66 12.30
N TYR A 90 26.81 1.38 12.45
CA TYR A 90 26.41 0.53 11.34
C TYR A 90 25.29 -0.46 11.71
N LEU A 91 24.55 -0.88 10.70
CA LEU A 91 23.53 -1.93 10.79
C LEU A 91 23.57 -2.82 9.55
N PHE A 92 23.47 -4.11 9.75
CA PHE A 92 23.13 -5.09 8.72
C PHE A 92 21.84 -5.80 9.10
N GLU A 93 20.95 -5.96 8.14
CA GLU A 93 19.65 -6.59 8.35
C GLU A 93 19.30 -7.47 7.15
N THR A 94 18.70 -8.62 7.41
CA THR A 94 18.15 -9.49 6.36
C THR A 94 16.84 -10.11 6.80
N VAL A 95 15.91 -10.23 5.87
CA VAL A 95 14.69 -11.03 6.01
C VAL A 95 14.64 -12.04 4.87
N GLN A 96 14.52 -13.32 5.21
CA GLN A 96 14.41 -14.43 4.27
C GLN A 96 13.07 -15.11 4.50
N ARG A 97 12.23 -15.22 3.48
CA ARG A 97 10.90 -15.81 3.57
C ARG A 97 10.69 -16.81 2.46
N SER A 98 10.21 -17.99 2.79
CA SER A 98 9.88 -19.03 1.83
C SER A 98 8.60 -19.74 2.23
N ALA A 99 7.76 -20.03 1.28
CA ALA A 99 6.51 -20.80 1.48
C ALA A 99 6.23 -21.69 0.29
N GLN A 100 5.68 -22.89 0.55
CA GLN A 100 5.20 -23.79 -0.51
C GLN A 100 3.85 -23.35 -1.09
N GLY A 101 3.14 -22.46 -0.37
CA GLY A 101 1.76 -22.09 -0.70
C GLY A 101 0.76 -23.17 -0.28
N PHE A 102 -0.51 -22.87 -0.50
CA PHE A 102 -1.62 -23.75 -0.09
C PHE A 102 -2.62 -24.04 -1.23
N LYS A 103 -2.40 -23.43 -2.40
CA LYS A 103 -3.28 -23.60 -3.55
C LYS A 103 -2.79 -24.76 -4.41
N ASP A 104 -3.70 -25.63 -4.82
CA ASP A 104 -3.43 -26.77 -5.66
C ASP A 104 -3.73 -26.43 -7.13
N ILE A 105 -2.70 -26.48 -7.98
CA ILE A 105 -2.83 -26.18 -9.41
C ILE A 105 -3.12 -27.49 -10.17
N ASP A 106 -4.27 -27.56 -10.82
CA ASP A 106 -4.70 -28.72 -11.59
C ASP A 106 -3.62 -29.17 -12.59
N ARG A 107 -3.41 -30.48 -12.67
CA ARG A 107 -2.49 -31.11 -13.64
C ARG A 107 -1.06 -30.57 -13.59
N SER A 108 -0.63 -30.01 -12.44
CA SER A 108 0.69 -29.47 -12.22
C SER A 108 1.30 -29.97 -10.91
N ASN A 109 2.62 -30.15 -10.88
CA ASN A 109 3.37 -30.43 -9.65
C ASN A 109 3.99 -29.13 -9.07
N ARG A 110 3.66 -27.98 -9.65
CA ARG A 110 4.18 -26.70 -9.22
C ARG A 110 3.43 -26.24 -7.97
N ASN A 111 4.16 -25.81 -6.97
CA ASN A 111 3.57 -25.17 -5.79
C ASN A 111 3.07 -23.76 -6.11
N SER A 112 2.23 -23.20 -5.27
CA SER A 112 1.71 -21.82 -5.33
C SER A 112 2.43 -20.87 -4.35
N GLY A 113 3.63 -21.22 -3.95
CA GLY A 113 4.40 -20.51 -2.94
C GLY A 113 5.26 -19.38 -3.46
N PHE A 114 6.17 -18.90 -2.61
CA PHE A 114 7.08 -17.80 -2.90
C PHE A 114 8.40 -17.95 -2.15
N ASP A 115 9.42 -17.28 -2.68
CA ASP A 115 10.70 -17.02 -2.04
C ASP A 115 10.98 -15.51 -2.09
N ILE A 116 11.28 -14.91 -0.92
CA ILE A 116 11.61 -13.49 -0.78
C ILE A 116 12.91 -13.37 0.01
N SER A 117 13.85 -12.59 -0.53
CA SER A 117 15.10 -12.21 0.12
C SER A 117 15.19 -10.69 0.22
N ASP A 118 15.39 -10.16 1.42
CA ASP A 118 15.51 -8.72 1.67
C ASP A 118 16.77 -8.44 2.50
N TYR A 119 17.56 -7.45 2.08
CA TYR A 119 18.83 -7.05 2.68
C TYR A 119 18.90 -5.55 2.84
N VAL A 120 19.33 -5.08 4.00
CA VAL A 120 19.57 -3.66 4.30
C VAL A 120 20.93 -3.49 4.96
N GLY A 121 21.69 -2.50 4.50
CA GLY A 121 22.90 -2.02 5.14
C GLY A 121 22.79 -0.53 5.43
N LYS A 122 23.16 -0.13 6.65
CA LYS A 122 23.25 1.30 7.05
C LYS A 122 24.63 1.61 7.60
N LEU A 123 25.15 2.77 7.25
CA LEU A 123 26.39 3.32 7.80
C LEU A 123 26.16 4.78 8.16
N ARG A 124 26.44 5.16 9.41
CA ARG A 124 26.33 6.53 9.90
C ARG A 124 27.69 7.02 10.36
N TRP A 125 28.03 8.22 9.97
CA TRP A 125 29.05 9.03 10.61
C TRP A 125 28.41 10.17 11.38
N GLN A 126 28.83 10.38 12.62
CA GLN A 126 28.34 11.41 13.54
C GLN A 126 29.45 12.35 13.90
N GLY A 127 29.33 13.63 13.54
CA GLY A 127 30.18 14.71 14.03
C GLY A 127 29.49 15.53 15.13
N ASP A 128 30.11 16.62 15.59
CA ASP A 128 29.58 17.44 16.70
C ASP A 128 28.19 18.03 16.42
N ARG A 129 27.95 18.49 15.20
CA ARG A 129 26.71 19.16 14.76
C ARG A 129 26.11 18.58 13.50
N GLN A 130 26.59 17.46 13.06
CA GLN A 130 26.11 16.87 11.81
C GLN A 130 26.23 15.36 11.83
N SER A 131 25.36 14.72 11.06
CA SER A 131 25.50 13.31 10.77
C SER A 131 25.27 13.03 9.29
N VAL A 132 25.91 11.99 8.79
CA VAL A 132 25.68 11.46 7.44
C VAL A 132 25.35 10.00 7.56
N THR A 133 24.17 9.61 7.06
CA THR A 133 23.72 8.22 7.04
C THR A 133 23.56 7.76 5.59
N ALA A 134 24.29 6.72 5.20
CA ALA A 134 24.08 6.00 3.97
C ALA A 134 23.24 4.75 4.24
N LYS A 135 22.23 4.49 3.41
CA LYS A 135 21.41 3.27 3.44
C LYS A 135 21.43 2.62 2.07
N LEU A 136 21.68 1.33 2.04
CA LEU A 136 21.60 0.47 0.87
C LEU A 136 20.57 -0.61 1.14
N GLN A 137 19.73 -0.91 0.15
CA GLN A 137 18.73 -1.97 0.26
C GLN A 137 18.62 -2.73 -1.05
N TYR A 138 18.37 -4.02 -0.94
CA TYR A 138 18.12 -4.91 -2.06
C TYR A 138 17.08 -5.94 -1.65
N SER A 139 16.08 -6.14 -2.47
CA SER A 139 15.14 -7.26 -2.30
C SER A 139 14.84 -7.94 -3.61
N GLU A 140 14.58 -9.23 -3.54
CA GLU A 140 14.10 -10.04 -4.65
C GLU A 140 12.97 -10.95 -4.19
N GLU A 141 12.04 -11.19 -5.09
CA GLU A 141 10.89 -12.07 -4.90
C GLU A 141 10.69 -12.90 -6.16
N THR A 142 10.51 -14.22 -5.97
CA THR A 142 9.89 -15.11 -6.94
C THR A 142 8.64 -15.70 -6.29
N SER A 143 7.47 -15.49 -6.92
CA SER A 143 6.18 -15.93 -6.41
C SER A 143 5.40 -16.65 -7.52
N ASN A 144 4.92 -17.87 -7.23
CA ASN A 144 4.05 -18.64 -8.12
C ASN A 144 2.59 -18.18 -7.99
N SER A 145 2.38 -16.87 -7.94
CA SER A 145 1.07 -16.24 -7.78
C SER A 145 0.18 -16.49 -8.98
N THR A 146 -0.87 -17.28 -8.80
CA THR A 146 -1.86 -17.57 -9.83
C THR A 146 -2.77 -16.35 -10.05
N TYR A 147 -3.05 -16.04 -11.32
CA TYR A 147 -3.85 -14.86 -11.68
C TYR A 147 -5.30 -15.18 -12.00
N VAL A 148 -5.56 -16.35 -12.56
CA VAL A 148 -6.91 -16.79 -12.91
C VAL A 148 -7.65 -17.21 -11.65
N GLY A 149 -8.79 -16.59 -11.37
CA GLY A 149 -9.70 -16.98 -10.29
C GLY A 149 -10.43 -18.29 -10.56
N LEU A 150 -11.40 -18.64 -9.72
CA LEU A 150 -12.30 -19.77 -9.88
C LEU A 150 -13.68 -19.30 -10.32
N THR A 151 -14.48 -20.20 -10.89
CA THR A 151 -15.94 -20.00 -10.96
C THR A 151 -16.53 -20.11 -9.56
N ASP A 152 -17.72 -19.52 -9.33
CA ASP A 152 -18.41 -19.58 -8.04
C ASP A 152 -18.67 -21.02 -7.60
N ALA A 153 -19.02 -21.90 -8.54
CA ALA A 153 -19.25 -23.32 -8.26
C ALA A 153 -17.98 -24.05 -7.82
N ASP A 154 -16.84 -23.79 -8.48
CA ASP A 154 -15.57 -24.43 -8.15
C ASP A 154 -14.98 -23.86 -6.86
N PHE A 155 -15.15 -22.55 -6.59
CA PHE A 155 -14.75 -21.95 -5.32
C PHE A 155 -15.53 -22.57 -4.15
N ASN A 156 -16.84 -22.70 -4.26
CA ASN A 156 -17.68 -23.31 -3.23
C ASN A 156 -17.36 -24.79 -3.00
N GLN A 157 -16.82 -25.49 -4.01
CA GLN A 157 -16.43 -26.90 -3.91
C GLN A 157 -15.03 -27.06 -3.30
N ASP A 158 -14.05 -26.26 -3.76
CA ASP A 158 -12.67 -26.29 -3.30
C ASP A 158 -12.00 -24.92 -3.52
N PRO A 159 -11.99 -24.03 -2.54
CA PRO A 159 -11.40 -22.69 -2.64
C PRO A 159 -9.88 -22.69 -2.83
N ASN A 160 -9.21 -23.80 -2.52
CA ASN A 160 -7.76 -23.94 -2.70
C ASN A 160 -7.38 -24.41 -4.10
N ARG A 161 -8.32 -24.93 -4.89
CA ARG A 161 -8.11 -25.31 -6.29
C ARG A 161 -7.66 -24.11 -7.13
N ARG A 162 -6.82 -24.36 -8.13
CA ARG A 162 -6.51 -23.43 -9.23
C ARG A 162 -6.50 -24.20 -10.55
N TYR A 163 -7.03 -23.57 -11.60
CA TYR A 163 -7.04 -24.20 -12.93
C TYR A 163 -5.64 -24.42 -13.48
N GLY A 164 -5.42 -25.50 -14.21
CA GLY A 164 -4.14 -25.81 -14.84
C GLY A 164 -3.65 -24.74 -15.82
N LEU A 165 -4.53 -23.85 -16.27
CA LEU A 165 -4.19 -22.66 -17.03
C LEU A 165 -3.27 -21.70 -16.26
N SER A 166 -3.28 -21.74 -14.93
CA SER A 166 -2.39 -20.93 -14.08
C SER A 166 -1.02 -21.59 -13.83
N SER A 167 -0.77 -22.77 -14.38
CA SER A 167 0.50 -23.48 -14.12
C SER A 167 1.76 -22.72 -14.57
N PRO A 168 1.75 -21.82 -15.59
CA PRO A 168 2.90 -20.99 -15.95
C PRO A 168 3.00 -19.68 -15.17
N ASP A 169 1.96 -19.29 -14.42
CA ASP A 169 1.92 -17.98 -13.76
C ASP A 169 3.07 -17.82 -12.75
N GLN A 170 3.79 -16.72 -12.84
CA GLN A 170 4.91 -16.39 -11.97
C GLN A 170 5.14 -14.89 -11.90
N MET A 171 5.39 -14.40 -10.72
CA MET A 171 5.80 -13.03 -10.42
C MET A 171 7.26 -13.02 -10.01
N ASP A 172 8.08 -12.25 -10.71
CA ASP A 172 9.48 -12.00 -10.37
C ASP A 172 9.67 -10.51 -10.16
N ASN A 173 10.19 -10.14 -8.99
CA ASN A 173 10.44 -8.75 -8.60
C ASN A 173 11.88 -8.58 -8.12
N THR A 174 12.47 -7.44 -8.42
CA THR A 174 13.71 -6.98 -7.78
C THR A 174 13.59 -5.51 -7.44
N HIS A 175 14.05 -5.13 -6.26
CA HIS A 175 14.17 -3.74 -5.85
C HIS A 175 15.58 -3.48 -5.34
N SER A 176 16.18 -2.36 -5.75
CA SER A 176 17.40 -1.83 -5.17
C SER A 176 17.23 -0.36 -4.85
N GLY A 177 17.66 0.02 -3.66
CA GLY A 177 17.54 1.39 -3.17
C GLY A 177 18.84 1.89 -2.55
N VAL A 178 19.12 3.17 -2.76
CA VAL A 178 20.20 3.88 -2.09
C VAL A 178 19.69 5.23 -1.60
N SER A 179 20.03 5.58 -0.37
CA SER A 179 19.82 6.94 0.12
C SER A 179 21.02 7.44 0.92
N LEU A 180 21.23 8.75 0.86
CA LEU A 180 22.24 9.47 1.63
C LEU A 180 21.55 10.61 2.33
N THR A 181 21.47 10.55 3.66
CA THR A 181 20.82 11.56 4.49
C THR A 181 21.89 12.33 5.28
N HIS A 182 21.92 13.64 5.11
CA HIS A 182 22.74 14.57 5.88
C HIS A 182 21.84 15.36 6.80
N GLN A 183 22.13 15.32 8.10
CA GLN A 183 21.51 16.17 9.12
C GLN A 183 22.53 17.18 9.60
N PHE A 184 22.11 18.43 9.76
CA PHE A 184 22.99 19.52 10.24
C PHE A 184 22.25 20.40 11.24
N GLU A 185 22.86 20.62 12.39
CA GLU A 185 22.41 21.54 13.46
C GLU A 185 23.06 22.90 13.28
N TRP A 186 22.35 23.85 12.68
CA TRP A 186 22.82 25.23 12.49
C TRP A 186 22.94 25.97 13.82
N SER A 187 21.99 25.70 14.72
CA SER A 187 21.95 26.22 16.09
C SER A 187 21.09 25.27 16.94
N ASP A 188 20.95 25.56 18.23
CA ASP A 188 20.08 24.78 19.15
C ASP A 188 18.58 24.77 18.71
N ASN A 189 18.19 25.75 17.88
CA ASN A 189 16.81 25.93 17.43
C ASN A 189 16.61 25.72 15.92
N VAL A 190 17.65 25.43 15.17
CA VAL A 190 17.60 25.30 13.71
C VAL A 190 18.37 24.06 13.27
N SER A 191 17.69 23.14 12.63
CA SER A 191 18.30 22.00 12.00
C SER A 191 17.84 21.84 10.54
N SER A 192 18.60 21.09 9.77
CA SER A 192 18.21 20.70 8.41
C SER A 192 18.51 19.24 8.17
N THR A 193 17.64 18.61 7.38
CA THR A 193 17.80 17.23 6.90
C THR A 193 17.73 17.24 5.38
N THR A 194 18.80 16.81 4.71
CA THR A 194 18.85 16.68 3.26
C THR A 194 19.04 15.22 2.90
N THR A 195 18.15 14.68 2.05
CA THR A 195 18.22 13.29 1.59
C THR A 195 18.31 13.25 0.07
N LEU A 196 19.33 12.56 -0.44
CA LEU A 196 19.44 12.11 -1.82
C LEU A 196 18.98 10.66 -1.88
N TYR A 197 18.18 10.29 -2.87
CA TYR A 197 17.68 8.92 -2.99
C TYR A 197 17.51 8.48 -4.43
N ARG A 198 17.65 7.17 -4.63
CA ARG A 198 17.30 6.46 -5.86
C ARG A 198 16.79 5.07 -5.53
N ASN A 199 15.69 4.68 -6.18
CA ASN A 199 15.11 3.35 -6.14
C ASN A 199 14.94 2.86 -7.58
N ASP A 200 15.42 1.65 -7.85
CA ASP A 200 15.21 0.93 -9.09
C ASP A 200 14.35 -0.29 -8.78
N PHE A 201 13.26 -0.47 -9.50
CA PHE A 201 12.34 -1.59 -9.32
C PHE A 201 12.06 -2.25 -10.66
N LYS A 202 12.19 -3.59 -10.70
CA LYS A 202 11.84 -4.39 -11.86
C LYS A 202 10.83 -5.44 -11.45
N ARG A 203 9.83 -5.65 -12.28
CA ARG A 203 8.91 -6.75 -12.11
C ARG A 203 8.56 -7.40 -13.44
N ASN A 204 8.32 -8.70 -13.39
CA ASN A 204 7.67 -9.42 -14.46
C ASN A 204 6.60 -10.33 -13.85
N TRP A 205 5.34 -10.07 -14.14
CA TRP A 205 4.28 -11.01 -13.82
C TRP A 205 3.86 -11.74 -15.09
N TYR A 206 4.40 -12.93 -15.29
CA TYR A 206 3.99 -13.83 -16.36
C TYR A 206 2.66 -14.46 -16.02
N LYS A 207 1.63 -14.24 -16.83
CA LYS A 207 0.28 -14.65 -16.51
C LYS A 207 -0.64 -14.72 -17.71
N LEU A 208 -1.68 -15.60 -17.65
CA LEU A 208 -2.74 -15.66 -18.64
C LEU A 208 -3.55 -14.35 -18.67
N SER A 209 -3.70 -13.74 -19.84
CA SER A 209 -4.53 -12.55 -20.07
C SER A 209 -5.88 -12.95 -20.67
N GLY A 210 -6.97 -12.28 -20.23
CA GLY A 210 -8.31 -12.47 -20.80
C GLY A 210 -9.08 -13.68 -20.28
N ALA A 211 -8.57 -14.39 -19.28
CA ALA A 211 -9.26 -15.53 -18.67
C ALA A 211 -10.59 -15.17 -17.98
N GLY A 212 -10.77 -13.92 -17.57
CA GLY A 212 -12.03 -13.45 -16.98
C GLY A 212 -13.24 -13.78 -17.85
N ASN A 213 -13.16 -13.54 -19.16
CA ASN A 213 -14.26 -13.86 -20.07
C ASN A 213 -14.62 -15.36 -20.08
N ILE A 214 -13.65 -16.26 -19.86
CA ILE A 214 -13.89 -17.71 -19.80
C ILE A 214 -14.61 -18.05 -18.50
N ILE A 215 -14.20 -17.43 -17.39
CA ILE A 215 -14.84 -17.60 -16.07
C ILE A 215 -16.27 -17.07 -16.11
N ASP A 216 -16.50 -15.88 -16.66
CA ASP A 216 -17.84 -15.28 -16.79
C ASP A 216 -18.78 -16.15 -17.61
N GLN A 217 -18.31 -16.73 -18.73
CA GLN A 217 -19.09 -17.65 -19.56
C GLN A 217 -19.39 -18.94 -18.81
N ALA A 218 -18.43 -19.50 -18.06
CA ALA A 218 -18.62 -20.68 -17.26
C ALA A 218 -19.63 -20.45 -16.13
N ASN A 219 -19.55 -19.31 -15.42
CA ASN A 219 -20.53 -18.89 -14.41
C ASN A 219 -21.93 -18.70 -15.01
N ALA A 220 -22.02 -18.28 -16.29
CA ALA A 220 -23.27 -18.20 -17.02
C ALA A 220 -23.80 -19.59 -17.51
N GLY A 221 -23.09 -20.69 -17.23
CA GLY A 221 -23.49 -22.06 -17.55
C GLY A 221 -22.97 -22.60 -18.90
N ASP A 222 -21.96 -21.94 -19.51
CA ASP A 222 -21.34 -22.45 -20.73
C ASP A 222 -20.42 -23.64 -20.41
N ALA A 223 -20.85 -24.84 -20.83
CA ALA A 223 -20.11 -26.09 -20.61
C ALA A 223 -18.78 -26.15 -21.38
N ASN A 224 -18.62 -25.42 -22.49
CA ASN A 224 -17.34 -25.37 -23.20
C ASN A 224 -16.34 -24.51 -22.42
N ALA A 225 -16.77 -23.36 -21.91
CA ALA A 225 -15.95 -22.51 -21.07
C ALA A 225 -15.49 -23.25 -19.82
N GLN A 226 -16.39 -23.94 -19.11
CA GLN A 226 -16.05 -24.81 -17.99
C GLN A 226 -15.07 -25.92 -18.41
N GLY A 227 -15.30 -26.56 -19.54
CA GLY A 227 -14.39 -27.60 -20.05
C GLY A 227 -13.00 -27.08 -20.41
N ILE A 228 -12.86 -25.82 -20.86
CA ILE A 228 -11.56 -25.17 -21.06
C ILE A 228 -10.85 -24.97 -19.71
N LEU A 229 -11.55 -24.47 -18.69
CA LEU A 229 -11.02 -24.31 -17.34
C LEU A 229 -10.55 -25.65 -16.76
N ASP A 230 -11.35 -26.69 -16.89
CA ASP A 230 -11.05 -28.05 -16.42
C ASP A 230 -10.00 -28.79 -17.28
N GLY A 231 -9.63 -28.24 -18.45
CA GLY A 231 -8.69 -28.85 -19.39
C GLY A 231 -9.24 -30.06 -20.14
N THR A 232 -10.57 -30.24 -20.18
CA THR A 232 -11.26 -31.32 -20.91
C THR A 232 -11.67 -30.91 -22.32
N VAL A 233 -11.67 -29.61 -22.59
CA VAL A 233 -11.94 -29.01 -23.90
C VAL A 233 -10.68 -28.31 -24.41
N ASP A 234 -10.30 -28.65 -25.64
CA ASP A 234 -9.17 -28.00 -26.32
C ASP A 234 -9.54 -26.56 -26.72
N THR A 235 -8.58 -25.64 -26.61
CA THR A 235 -8.74 -24.27 -27.07
C THR A 235 -7.43 -23.71 -27.61
N SER A 236 -7.50 -22.70 -28.46
CA SER A 236 -6.33 -22.07 -29.06
C SER A 236 -6.27 -20.58 -28.72
N GLY A 237 -5.05 -20.03 -28.81
CA GLY A 237 -4.83 -18.59 -28.68
C GLY A 237 -4.88 -18.08 -27.24
N LEU A 238 -4.52 -18.89 -26.27
CA LEU A 238 -4.34 -18.47 -24.89
C LEU A 238 -3.12 -17.54 -24.78
N ASN A 239 -3.33 -16.29 -24.36
CA ASN A 239 -2.34 -15.26 -24.33
C ASN A 239 -1.69 -15.13 -22.95
N TYR A 240 -0.47 -15.62 -22.80
CA TYR A 240 0.33 -15.43 -21.59
C TYR A 240 1.20 -14.18 -21.74
N LYS A 241 0.95 -13.19 -20.91
CA LYS A 241 1.61 -11.90 -20.98
C LYS A 241 2.80 -11.84 -20.04
N ASN A 242 3.97 -11.53 -20.58
CA ASN A 242 5.10 -11.04 -19.80
C ASN A 242 4.79 -9.61 -19.36
N ASN A 243 4.17 -9.44 -18.19
CA ASN A 243 3.80 -8.12 -17.71
C ASN A 243 5.02 -7.41 -17.09
N ALA A 244 6.10 -7.30 -17.90
CA ALA A 244 7.38 -6.74 -17.52
C ALA A 244 7.36 -5.23 -17.50
N ARG A 245 7.91 -4.66 -16.42
CA ARG A 245 8.12 -3.22 -16.25
C ARG A 245 9.39 -2.97 -15.45
N GLU A 246 10.11 -1.93 -15.84
CA GLU A 246 11.23 -1.38 -15.10
C GLU A 246 10.90 0.05 -14.67
N TYR A 247 11.26 0.39 -13.44
CA TYR A 247 10.98 1.69 -12.86
C TYR A 247 12.25 2.28 -12.25
N VAL A 248 12.35 3.59 -12.34
CA VAL A 248 13.34 4.40 -11.61
C VAL A 248 12.60 5.50 -10.88
N SER A 249 12.96 5.73 -9.63
CA SER A 249 12.43 6.81 -8.79
C SER A 249 13.59 7.45 -8.04
N GLN A 250 13.87 8.73 -8.29
CA GLN A 250 15.03 9.42 -7.71
C GLN A 250 14.73 10.87 -7.38
N GLY A 251 15.52 11.43 -6.47
CA GLY A 251 15.33 12.83 -6.11
C GLY A 251 16.24 13.32 -5.01
N VAL A 252 16.04 14.58 -4.70
CA VAL A 252 16.62 15.27 -3.54
C VAL A 252 15.51 15.99 -2.80
N GLN A 253 15.54 15.88 -1.48
CA GLN A 253 14.66 16.64 -0.60
C GLN A 253 15.45 17.26 0.53
N THR A 254 15.07 18.46 0.93
CA THR A 254 15.65 19.18 2.07
C THR A 254 14.54 19.71 2.94
N ASN A 255 14.64 19.48 4.24
CA ASN A 255 13.75 19.98 5.26
C ASN A 255 14.52 20.83 6.26
N PHE A 256 13.93 21.90 6.72
CA PHE A 256 14.42 22.75 7.82
C PHE A 256 13.41 22.73 8.95
N ASP A 257 13.88 22.41 10.14
CA ASP A 257 13.12 22.48 11.39
C ASP A 257 13.62 23.68 12.18
N VAL A 258 12.71 24.62 12.53
CA VAL A 258 13.05 25.89 13.18
C VAL A 258 12.11 26.15 14.35
N ASN A 259 12.66 26.23 15.56
CA ASN A 259 11.94 26.51 16.79
C ASN A 259 12.12 27.98 17.21
N ILE A 260 11.04 28.77 17.22
CA ILE A 260 11.06 30.17 17.60
C ILE A 260 9.92 30.48 18.57
N GLY A 261 10.23 30.67 19.85
CA GLY A 261 9.22 30.93 20.88
C GLY A 261 8.23 29.77 20.98
N ASN A 262 6.95 30.00 20.64
CA ASN A 262 5.89 29.02 20.69
C ASN A 262 5.57 28.38 19.29
N HIS A 263 6.46 28.57 18.33
CA HIS A 263 6.31 28.08 16.96
C HIS A 263 7.36 27.03 16.64
N GLU A 264 6.92 25.92 16.06
CA GLU A 264 7.73 24.87 15.47
C GLU A 264 7.49 24.90 13.95
N PHE A 265 8.39 25.51 13.20
CA PHE A 265 8.30 25.57 11.73
C PHE A 265 9.01 24.38 11.11
N ASP A 266 8.35 23.77 10.12
CA ASP A 266 8.89 22.76 9.22
C ASP A 266 8.68 23.26 7.79
N PHE A 267 9.75 23.47 7.04
CA PHE A 267 9.64 23.87 5.65
C PHE A 267 10.72 23.23 4.80
N GLY A 268 10.39 22.96 3.54
CA GLY A 268 11.33 22.30 2.68
C GLY A 268 10.94 22.29 1.22
N ALA A 269 11.77 21.59 0.46
CA ALA A 269 11.60 21.40 -0.97
C ALA A 269 12.01 19.99 -1.38
N ARG A 270 11.42 19.49 -2.46
CA ARG A 270 11.79 18.25 -3.13
C ARG A 270 11.79 18.45 -4.64
N ALA A 271 12.88 18.01 -5.29
CA ALA A 271 12.92 17.75 -6.71
C ALA A 271 12.94 16.24 -6.93
N HIS A 272 12.02 15.74 -7.72
CA HIS A 272 11.79 14.31 -7.94
C HIS A 272 11.63 14.01 -9.42
N GLU A 273 12.14 12.86 -9.83
CA GLU A 273 11.96 12.29 -11.17
C GLU A 273 11.64 10.82 -11.04
N ASP A 274 10.64 10.36 -11.80
CA ASP A 274 10.36 8.93 -11.94
C ASP A 274 10.11 8.52 -13.39
N GLU A 275 10.41 7.25 -13.68
CA GLU A 275 10.27 6.66 -14.99
C GLU A 275 9.65 5.26 -14.90
N MET A 276 8.89 4.90 -15.93
CA MET A 276 8.38 3.54 -16.13
C MET A 276 8.61 3.10 -17.56
N ASP A 277 9.46 2.10 -17.75
CA ASP A 277 9.62 1.38 -19.01
C ASP A 277 8.75 0.12 -19.02
N ARG A 278 7.89 0.02 -20.03
CA ARG A 278 6.98 -1.10 -20.22
C ARG A 278 7.24 -1.76 -21.56
N PHE A 279 7.72 -3.02 -21.51
CA PHE A 279 7.95 -3.85 -22.69
C PHE A 279 7.37 -5.25 -22.43
N GLN A 280 6.18 -5.54 -22.96
CA GLN A 280 5.34 -6.67 -22.56
C GLN A 280 5.00 -7.58 -23.75
N PRO A 281 5.88 -8.50 -24.15
CA PRO A 281 5.57 -9.52 -25.13
C PRO A 281 4.49 -10.48 -24.62
N VAL A 282 3.82 -11.14 -25.54
CA VAL A 282 2.76 -12.12 -25.26
C VAL A 282 3.14 -13.44 -25.91
N ASP A 283 3.18 -14.50 -25.09
CA ASP A 283 3.35 -15.85 -25.55
C ASP A 283 1.98 -16.50 -25.80
N VAL A 284 1.79 -17.06 -26.97
CA VAL A 284 0.54 -17.71 -27.39
C VAL A 284 0.67 -19.21 -27.19
N TYR A 285 -0.30 -19.79 -26.50
CA TYR A 285 -0.41 -21.22 -26.26
C TYR A 285 -1.76 -21.74 -26.75
N ASP A 286 -1.75 -23.00 -27.14
CA ASP A 286 -2.97 -23.79 -27.30
C ASP A 286 -3.10 -24.78 -26.13
N GLN A 287 -4.30 -25.02 -25.62
CA GLN A 287 -4.57 -26.13 -24.73
C GLN A 287 -4.99 -27.34 -25.57
N VAL A 288 -4.23 -28.42 -25.48
CA VAL A 288 -4.47 -29.67 -26.17
C VAL A 288 -4.45 -30.82 -25.15
N ASN A 289 -5.56 -31.53 -25.01
CA ASN A 289 -5.73 -32.59 -24.01
C ASN A 289 -5.32 -32.14 -22.60
N GLY A 290 -5.71 -30.92 -22.21
CA GLY A 290 -5.41 -30.30 -20.91
C GLY A 290 -3.96 -29.85 -20.71
N SER A 291 -3.10 -29.93 -21.72
CA SER A 291 -1.71 -29.46 -21.69
C SER A 291 -1.53 -28.19 -22.50
N LEU A 292 -0.70 -27.26 -22.01
CA LEU A 292 -0.38 -26.03 -22.72
C LEU A 292 0.75 -26.28 -23.73
N VAL A 293 0.51 -25.96 -24.99
CA VAL A 293 1.43 -26.13 -26.11
C VAL A 293 1.79 -24.75 -26.67
N PHE A 294 3.05 -24.34 -26.48
CA PHE A 294 3.55 -23.07 -27.01
C PHE A 294 3.44 -23.00 -28.53
N GLN A 295 2.95 -21.90 -29.07
CA GLN A 295 2.81 -21.64 -30.48
C GLN A 295 3.83 -20.63 -31.00
N ASN A 296 3.79 -19.41 -30.46
CA ASN A 296 4.66 -18.30 -30.85
C ASN A 296 4.66 -17.19 -29.82
N SER A 297 5.62 -16.28 -29.94
CA SER A 297 5.64 -15.02 -29.15
C SER A 297 5.28 -13.84 -30.04
N VAL A 298 4.43 -12.96 -29.52
CA VAL A 298 4.04 -11.70 -30.16
C VAL A 298 4.81 -10.55 -29.51
N ALA A 299 5.56 -9.84 -30.32
CA ALA A 299 6.34 -8.70 -29.84
C ALA A 299 5.42 -7.52 -29.46
N PRO A 300 5.76 -6.71 -28.43
CA PRO A 300 4.89 -5.68 -27.92
C PRO A 300 4.86 -4.45 -28.83
N THR A 301 3.65 -3.87 -28.96
CA THR A 301 3.40 -2.61 -29.64
C THR A 301 2.37 -1.80 -28.87
N GLY A 302 2.25 -0.49 -29.14
CA GLY A 302 1.26 0.38 -28.56
C GLY A 302 1.30 0.42 -27.03
N SER A 303 0.18 0.14 -26.38
CA SER A 303 0.06 0.16 -24.92
C SER A 303 0.96 -0.85 -24.19
N ASN A 304 1.44 -1.88 -24.88
CA ASN A 304 2.37 -2.88 -24.33
C ASN A 304 3.85 -2.51 -24.52
N ASN A 305 4.14 -1.48 -25.31
CA ASN A 305 5.49 -0.97 -25.59
C ASN A 305 5.51 0.54 -25.40
N ARG A 306 5.79 1.01 -24.18
CA ARG A 306 5.71 2.42 -23.84
C ARG A 306 6.70 2.84 -22.77
N PHE A 307 6.96 4.13 -22.74
CA PHE A 307 7.78 4.81 -21.75
C PHE A 307 6.97 5.94 -21.10
N GLU A 308 7.04 6.06 -19.78
CA GLU A 308 6.37 7.11 -19.02
C GLU A 308 7.39 7.81 -18.12
N THR A 309 7.26 9.13 -17.98
CA THR A 309 8.10 9.95 -17.10
C THR A 309 7.24 10.83 -16.21
N GLY A 310 7.75 11.14 -15.03
CA GLY A 310 7.19 12.13 -14.12
C GLY A 310 8.32 12.98 -13.53
N GLU A 311 8.20 14.29 -13.64
CA GLU A 311 9.08 15.28 -13.00
C GLU A 311 8.23 16.12 -12.05
N ALA A 312 8.72 16.36 -10.84
CA ALA A 312 7.98 17.10 -9.83
C ALA A 312 8.88 18.02 -9.01
N LEU A 313 8.39 19.22 -8.78
CA LEU A 313 8.97 20.17 -7.84
C LEU A 313 7.93 20.49 -6.77
N SER A 314 8.29 20.23 -5.51
CA SER A 314 7.41 20.41 -4.37
C SER A 314 8.03 21.36 -3.36
N PHE A 315 7.20 22.21 -2.75
CA PHE A 315 7.57 23.07 -1.62
C PHE A 315 6.53 22.92 -0.53
N TRP A 316 6.95 22.94 0.72
CA TRP A 316 6.03 22.93 1.86
C TRP A 316 6.50 23.86 2.96
N ALA A 317 5.54 24.34 3.75
CA ALA A 317 5.76 25.07 4.98
C ALA A 317 4.64 24.71 5.97
N LEU A 318 5.03 24.27 7.14
CA LEU A 318 4.14 23.97 8.25
C LEU A 318 4.56 24.82 9.45
N ASP A 319 3.59 25.24 10.27
CA ASP A 319 3.79 25.89 11.54
C ASP A 319 2.91 25.20 12.60
N LYS A 320 3.52 24.59 13.58
CA LYS A 320 2.84 24.13 14.79
C LYS A 320 3.00 25.21 15.86
N TRP A 321 1.94 25.98 16.03
CA TRP A 321 1.88 27.10 16.94
C TRP A 321 1.19 26.74 18.25
N GLN A 322 1.92 26.76 19.37
CA GLN A 322 1.34 26.67 20.70
C GLN A 322 0.77 28.03 21.09
N ALA A 323 -0.46 28.35 20.65
CA ALA A 323 -1.07 29.67 20.80
C ALA A 323 -1.37 30.01 22.28
N THR A 324 -1.70 29.01 23.09
CA THR A 324 -1.83 29.10 24.55
C THR A 324 -1.43 27.76 25.18
N ASP A 325 -1.37 27.68 26.53
CA ASP A 325 -1.09 26.40 27.22
C ASP A 325 -2.07 25.27 26.86
N LYS A 326 -3.24 25.60 26.30
CA LYS A 326 -4.31 24.67 25.96
C LYS A 326 -4.62 24.55 24.47
N LEU A 327 -4.15 25.50 23.66
CA LEU A 327 -4.47 25.57 22.24
C LEU A 327 -3.23 25.44 21.39
N SER A 328 -3.16 24.37 20.62
CA SER A 328 -2.19 24.18 19.55
C SER A 328 -2.88 24.31 18.18
N ILE A 329 -2.29 25.04 17.26
CA ILE A 329 -2.76 25.28 15.90
C ILE A 329 -1.68 24.81 14.94
N ASN A 330 -2.06 23.99 13.96
CA ASN A 330 -1.18 23.63 12.85
C ASN A 330 -1.66 24.34 11.59
N LEU A 331 -0.76 25.05 10.94
CA LEU A 331 -0.96 25.66 9.63
C LEU A 331 -0.06 24.94 8.63
N ALA A 332 -0.57 24.59 7.47
CA ALA A 332 0.17 23.88 6.45
C ALA A 332 -0.09 24.50 5.08
N LEU A 333 0.95 24.59 4.28
CA LEU A 333 0.87 25.00 2.89
C LEU A 333 1.84 24.13 2.08
N ARG A 334 1.34 23.53 0.98
CA ARG A 334 2.14 22.79 0.02
C ARG A 334 1.88 23.31 -1.38
N TYR A 335 2.92 23.37 -2.19
CA TYR A 335 2.84 23.60 -3.63
C TYR A 335 3.46 22.41 -4.35
N GLU A 336 2.75 21.88 -5.32
CA GLU A 336 3.19 20.84 -6.24
C GLU A 336 3.16 21.37 -7.67
N ASP A 337 4.24 21.16 -8.41
CA ASP A 337 4.34 21.38 -9.86
C ASP A 337 4.82 20.07 -10.49
N VAL A 338 3.97 19.45 -11.29
CA VAL A 338 4.14 18.08 -11.78
C VAL A 338 3.98 18.04 -13.28
N GLN A 339 4.96 17.50 -13.97
CA GLN A 339 4.92 17.22 -15.40
C GLN A 339 5.00 15.71 -15.63
N THR A 340 4.06 15.16 -16.36
CA THR A 340 4.07 13.73 -16.71
C THR A 340 3.96 13.52 -18.20
N SER A 341 4.58 12.47 -18.70
CA SER A 341 4.50 12.12 -20.12
C SER A 341 4.35 10.62 -20.36
N ARG A 342 3.83 10.27 -21.53
CA ARG A 342 3.77 8.90 -22.05
C ARG A 342 4.08 8.89 -23.52
N THR A 343 4.99 8.01 -23.94
CA THR A 343 5.26 7.70 -25.35
C THR A 343 4.97 6.23 -25.60
N GLN A 344 4.10 5.92 -26.56
CA GLN A 344 3.82 4.55 -27.02
C GLN A 344 4.48 4.34 -28.38
N TYR A 345 4.93 3.11 -28.65
CA TYR A 345 5.65 2.76 -29.87
C TYR A 345 4.88 1.75 -30.70
N ALA A 346 4.80 1.98 -32.00
CA ALA A 346 4.10 1.12 -32.96
C ALA A 346 4.90 -0.16 -33.30
N ASP A 347 6.21 -0.20 -32.99
CA ASP A 347 7.10 -1.31 -33.30
C ASP A 347 7.97 -1.69 -32.09
N PRO A 348 8.41 -2.97 -32.00
CA PRO A 348 9.23 -3.44 -30.90
C PRO A 348 10.60 -2.76 -30.79
N GLY A 349 11.14 -2.27 -31.92
CA GLY A 349 12.42 -1.57 -31.97
C GLY A 349 12.35 -0.11 -31.55
N ARG A 350 11.14 0.38 -31.22
CA ARG A 350 10.87 1.77 -30.80
C ARG A 350 11.32 2.83 -31.81
N THR A 351 11.27 2.48 -33.09
CA THR A 351 11.66 3.37 -34.18
C THR A 351 10.51 4.27 -34.65
N THR A 352 9.27 3.85 -34.39
CA THR A 352 8.05 4.54 -34.78
C THR A 352 7.20 4.84 -33.56
N ILE A 353 6.90 6.11 -33.31
CA ILE A 353 5.98 6.54 -32.24
C ILE A 353 4.55 6.30 -32.73
N ASP A 354 3.77 5.58 -31.90
CA ASP A 354 2.34 5.38 -32.08
C ASP A 354 1.53 6.57 -31.53
N SER A 355 1.83 6.97 -30.30
CA SER A 355 1.17 8.13 -29.67
C SER A 355 2.04 8.72 -28.56
N THR A 356 1.82 10.02 -28.30
CA THR A 356 2.42 10.72 -27.15
C THR A 356 1.33 11.45 -26.37
N ARG A 357 1.55 11.57 -25.06
CA ARG A 357 0.75 12.39 -24.14
C ARG A 357 1.69 13.13 -23.23
N ALA A 358 1.30 14.33 -22.82
CA ALA A 358 1.97 15.12 -21.80
C ALA A 358 0.90 15.86 -20.99
N ASN A 359 1.09 15.93 -19.68
CA ASN A 359 0.19 16.58 -18.75
C ASN A 359 1.00 17.41 -17.77
N ASP A 360 0.49 18.60 -17.46
CA ASP A 360 1.03 19.50 -16.45
C ASP A 360 -0.03 19.71 -15.37
N SER A 361 0.37 19.68 -14.11
CA SER A 361 -0.48 19.91 -12.94
C SER A 361 0.25 20.79 -11.94
N ALA A 362 -0.32 21.92 -11.57
CA ALA A 362 0.23 22.80 -10.54
C ALA A 362 -0.85 23.15 -9.52
N GLU A 363 -0.62 22.80 -8.25
CA GLU A 363 -1.61 22.94 -7.19
C GLU A 363 -1.04 23.53 -5.91
N LEU A 364 -1.82 24.45 -5.31
CA LEU A 364 -1.57 24.99 -3.98
C LEU A 364 -2.53 24.34 -2.98
N LEU A 365 -1.97 23.71 -1.95
CA LEU A 365 -2.66 22.87 -0.99
C LEU A 365 -2.57 23.48 0.41
N PRO A 366 -3.54 24.30 0.82
CA PRO A 366 -3.62 24.82 2.18
C PRO A 366 -4.20 23.79 3.13
N GLY A 367 -3.80 23.86 4.41
CA GLY A 367 -4.37 23.09 5.49
C GLY A 367 -4.27 23.84 6.82
N ALA A 368 -5.22 23.60 7.70
CA ALA A 368 -5.20 24.10 9.07
C ALA A 368 -5.88 23.08 9.98
N SER A 369 -5.33 22.88 11.18
CA SER A 369 -5.95 22.09 12.22
C SER A 369 -5.64 22.65 13.60
N PHE A 370 -6.41 22.25 14.58
CA PHE A 370 -6.19 22.64 15.97
C PHE A 370 -6.45 21.47 16.92
N THR A 371 -5.82 21.53 18.08
CA THR A 371 -6.18 20.77 19.27
C THR A 371 -6.40 21.73 20.43
N TYR A 372 -7.44 21.48 21.22
CA TYR A 372 -7.76 22.29 22.40
C TYR A 372 -8.03 21.42 23.62
N ASP A 373 -7.23 21.60 24.68
CA ASP A 373 -7.38 20.89 25.94
C ASP A 373 -8.49 21.54 26.78
N LEU A 374 -9.69 20.95 26.75
CA LEU A 374 -10.82 21.37 27.60
C LEU A 374 -10.46 21.21 29.07
N THR A 375 -9.86 20.09 29.42
CA THR A 375 -9.36 19.70 30.74
C THR A 375 -8.05 18.92 30.58
N GLN A 376 -7.45 18.46 31.69
CA GLN A 376 -6.30 17.56 31.64
C GLN A 376 -6.60 16.20 30.98
N SER A 377 -7.89 15.82 30.89
CA SER A 377 -8.31 14.52 30.35
C SER A 377 -9.09 14.64 29.04
N TRP A 378 -9.62 15.79 28.71
CA TRP A 378 -10.47 15.97 27.52
C TRP A 378 -9.82 16.95 26.54
N GLN A 379 -9.66 16.50 25.31
CA GLN A 379 -9.18 17.29 24.19
C GLN A 379 -10.19 17.25 23.05
N VAL A 380 -10.44 18.38 22.41
CA VAL A 380 -11.15 18.46 21.13
C VAL A 380 -10.17 18.82 20.03
N LEU A 381 -10.46 18.34 18.82
CA LEU A 381 -9.65 18.59 17.65
C LEU A 381 -10.53 18.86 16.43
N GLY A 382 -9.94 19.54 15.46
CA GLY A 382 -10.59 19.72 14.16
C GLY A 382 -9.60 20.24 13.14
N GLY A 383 -9.91 19.97 11.87
CA GLY A 383 -9.02 20.35 10.78
C GLY A 383 -9.72 20.40 9.44
N VAL A 384 -9.07 21.09 8.51
CA VAL A 384 -9.43 21.12 7.09
C VAL A 384 -8.16 21.19 6.26
N HIS A 385 -8.12 20.44 5.15
CA HIS A 385 -7.05 20.57 4.17
C HIS A 385 -7.54 20.27 2.77
N ARG A 386 -6.82 20.81 1.78
CA ARG A 386 -6.99 20.46 0.37
C ARG A 386 -6.06 19.31 0.02
N GLY A 387 -6.61 18.25 -0.54
CA GLY A 387 -5.87 17.11 -1.06
C GLY A 387 -5.71 17.19 -2.59
N PHE A 388 -4.71 16.46 -3.10
CA PHE A 388 -4.35 16.42 -4.51
C PHE A 388 -3.77 15.06 -4.88
N SER A 389 -4.08 14.60 -6.08
CA SER A 389 -3.41 13.47 -6.73
C SER A 389 -3.14 13.86 -8.19
N PRO A 390 -1.88 13.88 -8.65
CA PRO A 390 -1.53 14.35 -9.97
C PRO A 390 -2.04 13.43 -11.08
N LEU A 391 -2.11 13.95 -12.28
CA LEU A 391 -2.38 13.19 -13.49
C LEU A 391 -1.17 12.33 -13.85
N GLY A 392 -1.37 11.00 -13.99
CA GLY A 392 -0.34 10.12 -14.53
C GLY A 392 -0.09 10.37 -16.02
N GLY A 393 1.05 9.89 -16.55
CA GLY A 393 1.45 10.09 -17.97
C GLY A 393 0.45 9.57 -19.00
N GLY A 394 -0.52 8.75 -18.58
CA GLY A 394 -1.59 8.25 -19.45
C GLY A 394 -2.84 9.07 -19.54
N ALA A 395 -2.98 10.12 -18.75
CA ALA A 395 -4.17 10.95 -18.71
C ALA A 395 -4.43 11.61 -20.07
N ARG A 396 -5.71 11.88 -20.39
CA ARG A 396 -6.11 12.55 -21.62
C ARG A 396 -5.98 14.06 -21.46
N ALA A 397 -5.83 14.78 -22.55
CA ALA A 397 -5.58 16.24 -22.55
C ALA A 397 -6.67 17.09 -21.89
N ASN A 398 -7.86 16.54 -21.66
CA ASN A 398 -8.99 17.21 -21.03
C ASN A 398 -9.33 16.64 -19.65
N GLU A 399 -8.51 15.77 -19.12
CA GLU A 399 -8.65 15.28 -17.75
C GLU A 399 -8.00 16.27 -16.80
N GLU A 400 -8.62 16.45 -15.64
CA GLU A 400 -8.13 17.28 -14.55
C GLU A 400 -7.66 16.39 -13.40
N PRO A 401 -6.69 16.82 -12.59
CA PRO A 401 -6.21 16.05 -11.45
C PRO A 401 -7.32 15.84 -10.42
N GLU A 402 -7.22 14.74 -9.67
CA GLU A 402 -8.08 14.51 -8.52
C GLU A 402 -7.73 15.52 -7.41
N THR A 403 -8.72 16.23 -6.92
CA THR A 403 -8.59 17.10 -5.75
C THR A 403 -9.67 16.79 -4.73
N SER A 404 -9.37 17.05 -3.46
CA SER A 404 -10.35 16.90 -2.39
C SER A 404 -10.32 18.07 -1.41
N LYS A 405 -11.45 18.28 -0.71
CA LYS A 405 -11.53 19.09 0.49
C LYS A 405 -11.88 18.15 1.62
N ASN A 406 -11.01 18.10 2.63
CA ASN A 406 -11.10 17.14 3.72
C ASN A 406 -11.33 17.89 5.02
N TRP A 407 -12.33 17.49 5.79
CA TRP A 407 -12.66 18.01 7.11
C TRP A 407 -12.62 16.89 8.13
N GLU A 408 -12.14 17.19 9.31
CA GLU A 408 -12.15 16.29 10.45
C GLU A 408 -12.50 17.05 11.72
N ALA A 409 -13.21 16.40 12.63
CA ALA A 409 -13.48 16.92 13.97
C ALA A 409 -13.66 15.77 14.95
N GLY A 410 -13.16 15.92 16.16
CA GLY A 410 -13.24 14.84 17.12
C GLY A 410 -12.95 15.25 18.55
N VAL A 411 -13.04 14.24 19.40
CA VAL A 411 -12.78 14.35 20.83
C VAL A 411 -11.95 13.18 21.31
N ARG A 412 -10.98 13.46 22.18
CA ARG A 412 -10.12 12.50 22.86
C ARG A 412 -10.32 12.58 24.36
N TYR A 413 -10.29 11.42 24.98
CA TYR A 413 -10.25 11.30 26.43
C TYR A 413 -8.98 10.54 26.87
N PHE A 414 -8.19 11.16 27.71
CA PHE A 414 -6.99 10.60 28.32
C PHE A 414 -7.27 10.37 29.80
N GLY A 415 -7.65 9.16 30.18
CA GLY A 415 -7.89 8.80 31.58
C GLY A 415 -6.84 7.82 32.11
N ASN A 416 -6.77 7.70 33.44
CA ASN A 416 -5.87 6.72 34.05
C ASN A 416 -6.32 5.26 33.78
N ALA A 417 -7.61 5.05 33.51
CA ALA A 417 -8.19 3.73 33.30
C ALA A 417 -8.33 3.38 31.82
N PHE A 418 -8.57 4.37 30.97
CA PHE A 418 -8.73 4.15 29.53
C PHE A 418 -8.39 5.39 28.71
N PHE A 419 -8.04 5.16 27.46
CA PHE A 419 -7.99 6.14 26.37
C PHE A 419 -9.17 5.87 25.45
N ALA A 420 -9.86 6.93 25.00
CA ALA A 420 -10.89 6.82 23.98
C ALA A 420 -10.82 8.02 23.02
N GLU A 421 -11.06 7.76 21.74
CA GLU A 421 -11.10 8.78 20.69
C GLU A 421 -12.28 8.52 19.77
N VAL A 422 -12.95 9.59 19.33
CA VAL A 422 -13.92 9.58 18.24
C VAL A 422 -13.61 10.74 17.31
N ILE A 423 -13.39 10.44 16.03
CA ILE A 423 -13.14 11.43 14.97
C ILE A 423 -14.12 11.20 13.85
N GLY A 424 -14.97 12.21 13.55
CA GLY A 424 -15.75 12.27 12.33
C GLY A 424 -14.95 12.91 11.21
N PHE A 425 -15.11 12.41 9.99
CA PHE A 425 -14.46 12.94 8.79
C PHE A 425 -15.45 13.07 7.63
N TYR A 426 -15.14 14.03 6.73
CA TYR A 426 -15.87 14.25 5.50
C TYR A 426 -14.89 14.72 4.43
N SER A 427 -14.94 14.10 3.26
CA SER A 427 -14.11 14.42 2.09
C SER A 427 -14.98 14.60 0.86
N ASP A 428 -14.87 15.76 0.21
CA ASP A 428 -15.54 16.13 -1.03
C ASP A 428 -14.49 16.07 -2.17
N PHE A 429 -14.66 15.11 -3.08
CA PHE A 429 -13.74 14.85 -4.19
C PHE A 429 -14.26 15.41 -5.50
N SER A 430 -13.38 16.10 -6.20
CA SER A 430 -13.54 16.44 -7.62
C SER A 430 -12.67 15.51 -8.47
N ASN A 431 -13.19 15.04 -9.60
CA ASN A 431 -12.47 14.17 -10.55
C ASN A 431 -11.90 12.89 -9.89
N LYS A 432 -12.69 12.25 -9.03
CA LYS A 432 -12.31 10.99 -8.40
C LYS A 432 -11.88 9.97 -9.45
N ALA A 433 -10.69 9.40 -9.29
CA ALA A 433 -10.15 8.39 -10.18
C ALA A 433 -10.24 7.00 -9.54
N GLU A 434 -10.54 6.00 -10.37
CA GLU A 434 -10.44 4.59 -10.01
C GLU A 434 -9.38 3.90 -10.87
N ASN A 435 -8.68 2.92 -10.31
CA ASN A 435 -7.75 2.08 -11.04
C ASN A 435 -8.46 0.82 -11.52
N CYS A 436 -8.31 0.53 -12.81
CA CYS A 436 -8.98 -0.60 -13.45
C CYS A 436 -8.06 -1.83 -13.44
N SER A 437 -8.61 -2.98 -13.07
CA SER A 437 -7.93 -4.28 -13.21
C SER A 437 -8.94 -5.33 -13.69
N VAL A 438 -8.49 -6.52 -14.03
CA VAL A 438 -9.40 -7.62 -14.39
C VAL A 438 -10.23 -8.07 -13.19
N GLY A 439 -9.61 -8.14 -12.00
CA GLY A 439 -10.31 -8.52 -10.76
C GLY A 439 -11.12 -7.38 -10.12
N SER A 440 -10.93 -6.13 -10.59
CA SER A 440 -11.68 -4.94 -10.16
C SER A 440 -11.81 -3.99 -11.36
N PRO A 441 -12.77 -4.26 -12.26
CA PRO A 441 -13.02 -3.41 -13.43
C PRO A 441 -13.46 -2.01 -13.03
N CYS A 442 -13.13 -1.02 -13.84
CA CYS A 442 -13.67 0.32 -13.65
C CYS A 442 -15.15 0.38 -14.06
N SER A 443 -15.87 1.39 -13.56
CA SER A 443 -17.30 1.60 -13.81
C SER A 443 -17.70 1.69 -15.29
N ASN A 444 -16.77 1.97 -16.18
CA ASN A 444 -16.96 1.92 -17.63
C ASN A 444 -16.63 0.55 -18.27
N GLY A 445 -16.37 -0.48 -17.45
CA GLY A 445 -15.99 -1.82 -17.89
C GLY A 445 -14.53 -1.98 -18.30
N ALA A 446 -13.70 -0.94 -18.16
CA ALA A 446 -12.27 -1.04 -18.46
C ALA A 446 -11.56 -1.92 -17.43
N THR A 447 -10.71 -2.85 -17.90
CA THR A 447 -9.95 -3.79 -17.05
C THR A 447 -8.48 -3.43 -16.93
N SER A 448 -8.09 -2.22 -17.29
CA SER A 448 -6.72 -1.72 -17.16
C SER A 448 -6.64 -0.20 -17.28
N GLY A 449 -5.69 0.41 -16.56
CA GLY A 449 -5.48 1.85 -16.55
C GLY A 449 -6.26 2.53 -15.42
N SER A 450 -6.59 3.81 -15.59
CA SER A 450 -7.43 4.57 -14.68
C SER A 450 -8.60 5.19 -15.42
N PHE A 451 -9.67 5.48 -14.70
CA PHE A 451 -10.87 6.08 -15.21
C PHE A 451 -11.41 7.10 -14.19
N ILE A 452 -11.83 8.28 -14.66
CA ILE A 452 -12.43 9.30 -13.80
C ILE A 452 -13.91 8.98 -13.59
N THR A 453 -14.27 8.58 -12.38
CA THR A 453 -15.66 8.27 -11.99
C THR A 453 -16.53 9.50 -11.84
N GLY A 454 -15.94 10.63 -11.51
CA GLY A 454 -16.64 11.92 -11.35
C GLY A 454 -16.45 12.52 -9.94
N GLU A 455 -17.48 13.23 -9.47
CA GLU A 455 -17.51 13.81 -8.13
C GLU A 455 -17.96 12.74 -7.13
N ALA A 456 -17.28 12.64 -5.97
CA ALA A 456 -17.58 11.67 -4.92
C ALA A 456 -17.51 12.31 -3.53
N GLU A 457 -18.25 11.75 -2.59
CA GLU A 457 -18.21 12.11 -1.19
C GLU A 457 -17.85 10.89 -0.35
N ILE A 458 -16.96 11.09 0.65
CA ILE A 458 -16.60 10.07 1.61
C ILE A 458 -16.79 10.65 3.00
N ALA A 459 -17.68 10.06 3.80
CA ALA A 459 -17.98 10.50 5.15
C ALA A 459 -17.90 9.32 6.13
N GLY A 460 -17.53 9.57 7.37
CA GLY A 460 -17.51 8.50 8.35
C GLY A 460 -17.07 8.94 9.73
N ALA A 461 -16.87 7.95 10.59
CA ALA A 461 -16.38 8.13 11.94
C ALA A 461 -15.43 7.00 12.34
N GLU A 462 -14.34 7.38 12.99
CA GLU A 462 -13.37 6.46 13.58
C GLU A 462 -13.52 6.48 15.11
N PHE A 463 -13.53 5.31 15.70
CA PHE A 463 -13.54 5.12 17.15
C PHE A 463 -12.34 4.28 17.58
N GLN A 464 -11.65 4.72 18.61
CA GLN A 464 -10.58 3.97 19.26
C GLN A 464 -10.82 3.91 20.78
N LEU A 465 -10.63 2.73 21.34
CA LEU A 465 -10.63 2.49 22.78
C LEU A 465 -9.43 1.65 23.18
N GLN A 466 -8.72 2.08 24.23
CA GLN A 466 -7.66 1.29 24.86
C GLN A 466 -7.86 1.32 26.37
N THR A 467 -7.88 0.16 26.99
CA THR A 467 -8.03 -0.01 28.43
C THR A 467 -7.33 -1.25 28.90
N GLY A 468 -7.24 -1.45 30.20
CA GLY A 468 -6.75 -2.67 30.81
C GLY A 468 -6.98 -2.67 32.32
N THR A 469 -7.10 -3.85 32.88
CA THR A 469 -7.30 -4.05 34.32
C THR A 469 -6.39 -5.16 34.84
N ARG A 470 -6.13 -5.15 36.15
CA ARG A 470 -5.39 -6.22 36.81
C ARG A 470 -6.35 -7.18 37.51
N ALA A 471 -6.13 -8.49 37.32
CA ALA A 471 -6.84 -9.57 37.99
C ALA A 471 -5.80 -10.53 38.60
N GLY A 472 -5.51 -10.34 39.89
CA GLY A 472 -4.38 -11.00 40.54
C GLY A 472 -3.04 -10.56 39.93
N ASP A 473 -2.25 -11.50 39.46
CA ASP A 473 -0.98 -11.22 38.81
C ASP A 473 -1.10 -10.92 37.33
N PHE A 474 -2.28 -11.10 36.74
CA PHE A 474 -2.52 -10.86 35.34
C PHE A 474 -2.87 -9.40 35.04
N TYR A 475 -2.32 -8.87 33.95
CA TYR A 475 -2.84 -7.66 33.30
C TYR A 475 -3.68 -8.08 32.09
N LEU A 476 -4.87 -7.51 31.98
CA LEU A 476 -5.84 -7.83 30.94
C LEU A 476 -6.02 -6.59 30.02
N PRO A 477 -5.21 -6.43 28.97
CA PRO A 477 -5.36 -5.35 28.01
C PRO A 477 -6.59 -5.58 27.11
N VAL A 478 -7.23 -4.49 26.73
CA VAL A 478 -8.30 -4.46 25.73
C VAL A 478 -8.07 -3.27 24.80
N SER A 479 -8.11 -3.50 23.51
CA SER A 479 -8.13 -2.45 22.49
C SER A 479 -9.22 -2.74 21.47
N LEU A 480 -9.89 -1.67 21.01
CA LEU A 480 -10.90 -1.69 19.98
C LEU A 480 -10.65 -0.52 19.04
N THR A 481 -10.62 -0.80 17.74
CA THR A 481 -10.75 0.21 16.68
C THR A 481 -11.96 -0.13 15.85
N TYR A 482 -12.74 0.89 15.50
CA TYR A 482 -13.90 0.74 14.63
C TYR A 482 -13.97 1.94 13.69
N THR A 483 -14.20 1.67 12.42
CA THR A 483 -14.38 2.69 11.38
C THR A 483 -15.71 2.43 10.67
N PHE A 484 -16.54 3.45 10.61
CA PHE A 484 -17.70 3.52 9.73
C PHE A 484 -17.36 4.46 8.57
N THR A 485 -17.59 4.02 7.33
CA THR A 485 -17.32 4.80 6.12
C THR A 485 -18.46 4.67 5.11
N GLN A 486 -19.03 5.79 4.71
CA GLN A 486 -19.95 5.89 3.58
C GLN A 486 -19.21 6.59 2.43
N ALA A 487 -19.09 5.93 1.29
CA ALA A 487 -18.38 6.42 0.12
C ALA A 487 -19.26 6.31 -1.12
N GLU A 488 -19.71 7.46 -1.66
CA GLU A 488 -20.72 7.51 -2.71
C GLU A 488 -20.36 8.51 -3.81
N ILE A 489 -20.92 8.28 -5.00
CA ILE A 489 -20.96 9.27 -6.08
C ILE A 489 -21.85 10.43 -5.66
N SER A 490 -21.34 11.65 -5.63
CA SER A 490 -22.07 12.84 -5.19
C SER A 490 -22.92 13.48 -6.29
N LYS A 491 -22.61 13.17 -7.58
CA LYS A 491 -23.27 13.74 -8.75
C LYS A 491 -23.31 12.78 -9.92
N ASP A 492 -24.43 12.73 -10.63
CA ASP A 492 -24.60 11.95 -11.86
C ASP A 492 -23.48 12.24 -12.85
N ASN A 493 -22.83 11.20 -13.36
CA ASN A 493 -21.79 11.28 -14.37
C ASN A 493 -22.19 10.53 -15.65
N ALA A 494 -22.48 11.30 -16.71
CA ALA A 494 -22.90 10.73 -17.98
C ALA A 494 -21.79 9.92 -18.69
N ALA A 495 -20.51 10.17 -18.40
CA ALA A 495 -19.40 9.47 -19.03
C ALA A 495 -19.19 8.07 -18.45
N SER A 496 -19.39 7.88 -17.14
CA SER A 496 -19.34 6.58 -16.47
C SER A 496 -20.69 5.88 -16.43
N GLY A 497 -21.79 6.63 -16.56
CA GLY A 497 -23.13 6.12 -16.31
C GLY A 497 -23.54 6.09 -14.84
N LEU A 498 -22.61 6.37 -13.93
CA LEU A 498 -22.84 6.38 -12.49
C LEU A 498 -23.80 7.46 -12.06
N LYS A 499 -24.61 7.17 -11.04
CA LYS A 499 -25.63 8.04 -10.47
C LYS A 499 -25.25 8.47 -9.08
N LYS A 500 -25.79 9.62 -8.67
CA LYS A 500 -25.69 10.07 -7.28
C LYS A 500 -26.24 9.00 -6.32
N GLY A 501 -25.50 8.74 -5.23
CA GLY A 501 -25.81 7.74 -4.21
C GLY A 501 -25.36 6.33 -4.53
N GLU A 502 -24.68 6.11 -5.68
CA GLU A 502 -24.04 4.84 -5.97
C GLU A 502 -22.71 4.72 -5.22
N GLN A 503 -22.46 3.56 -4.61
CA GLN A 503 -21.28 3.31 -3.81
C GLN A 503 -20.01 3.26 -4.66
N LEU A 504 -18.92 3.76 -4.09
CA LEU A 504 -17.57 3.55 -4.62
C LEU A 504 -17.15 2.10 -4.39
N LYS A 505 -16.27 1.60 -5.25
CA LYS A 505 -15.70 0.27 -5.11
C LYS A 505 -14.60 0.22 -4.04
N ASP A 506 -14.35 -0.98 -3.52
CA ASP A 506 -13.24 -1.30 -2.61
C ASP A 506 -13.31 -0.52 -1.27
N VAL A 507 -14.50 -0.10 -0.84
CA VAL A 507 -14.73 0.62 0.42
C VAL A 507 -15.80 -0.10 1.25
N PRO A 508 -15.41 -0.86 2.30
CA PRO A 508 -16.37 -1.45 3.22
C PRO A 508 -16.99 -0.39 4.12
N GLU A 509 -18.27 -0.53 4.44
CA GLU A 509 -18.95 0.43 5.35
C GLU A 509 -18.46 0.29 6.79
N ASN A 510 -18.26 -0.93 7.27
CA ASN A 510 -17.86 -1.21 8.64
C ASN A 510 -16.55 -1.99 8.68
N GLN A 511 -15.61 -1.49 9.47
CA GLN A 511 -14.37 -2.19 9.78
C GLN A 511 -14.12 -2.17 11.28
N MET A 512 -13.75 -3.30 11.86
CA MET A 512 -13.48 -3.40 13.30
C MET A 512 -12.24 -4.28 13.55
N SER A 513 -11.42 -3.87 14.51
CA SER A 513 -10.39 -4.72 15.09
C SER A 513 -10.52 -4.66 16.61
N PHE A 514 -10.68 -5.82 17.22
CA PHE A 514 -10.75 -5.99 18.66
C PHE A 514 -9.60 -6.89 19.12
N ARG A 515 -8.84 -6.42 20.10
CA ARG A 515 -7.77 -7.21 20.73
C ARG A 515 -7.98 -7.25 22.23
N THR A 516 -7.90 -8.45 22.81
CA THR A 516 -7.85 -8.66 24.25
C THR A 516 -6.77 -9.65 24.60
N GLY A 517 -6.30 -9.64 25.85
CA GLY A 517 -5.21 -10.53 26.22
C GLY A 517 -5.07 -10.74 27.71
N MET A 518 -4.06 -11.52 28.03
CA MET A 518 -3.60 -11.84 29.37
C MET A 518 -2.07 -11.76 29.38
N GLU A 519 -1.52 -10.83 30.15
CA GLU A 519 -0.07 -10.67 30.35
C GLU A 519 0.27 -11.02 31.79
N HIS A 520 1.30 -11.87 31.98
CA HIS A 520 1.72 -12.33 33.30
C HIS A 520 3.19 -11.98 33.57
N PRO A 521 3.58 -11.59 34.80
CA PRO A 521 4.97 -11.24 35.15
C PRO A 521 6.01 -12.31 34.86
N SER A 522 5.60 -13.58 34.68
CA SER A 522 6.49 -14.67 34.23
C SER A 522 6.93 -14.53 32.77
N GLY A 523 6.40 -13.55 32.01
CA GLY A 523 6.63 -13.37 30.58
C GLY A 523 5.77 -14.30 29.72
N TRP A 524 4.64 -14.80 30.23
CA TRP A 524 3.66 -15.56 29.46
C TRP A 524 2.49 -14.64 29.08
N ASP A 525 2.44 -14.26 27.80
CA ASP A 525 1.47 -13.35 27.26
C ASP A 525 0.59 -14.07 26.22
N ASN A 526 -0.72 -13.84 26.27
CA ASN A 526 -1.68 -14.45 25.35
C ASN A 526 -2.64 -13.38 24.85
N TYR A 527 -2.98 -13.44 23.55
CA TYR A 527 -3.88 -12.49 22.93
C TYR A 527 -4.85 -13.18 21.98
N LEU A 528 -6.06 -12.65 21.93
CA LEU A 528 -7.04 -12.89 20.87
C LEU A 528 -7.22 -11.58 20.09
N VAL A 529 -7.20 -11.69 18.77
CA VAL A 529 -7.46 -10.58 17.85
C VAL A 529 -8.62 -10.97 16.96
N ALA A 530 -9.70 -10.18 16.98
CA ALA A 530 -10.84 -10.35 16.09
C ALA A 530 -10.87 -9.20 15.10
N THR A 531 -10.96 -9.51 13.82
CA THR A 531 -11.05 -8.54 12.72
C THR A 531 -12.35 -8.78 11.96
N TYR A 532 -13.11 -7.71 11.73
CA TYR A 532 -14.31 -7.71 10.91
C TYR A 532 -14.16 -6.67 9.79
N VAL A 533 -14.51 -7.07 8.59
CA VAL A 533 -14.62 -6.22 7.39
C VAL A 533 -15.94 -6.52 6.73
N ASP A 534 -16.73 -5.48 6.46
CA ASP A 534 -18.02 -5.58 5.79
C ASP A 534 -17.88 -5.95 4.32
N GLU A 535 -18.98 -6.36 3.70
CA GLU A 535 -19.06 -6.49 2.25
C GLU A 535 -18.72 -5.15 1.57
N MET A 536 -18.17 -5.20 0.38
CA MET A 536 -17.84 -4.01 -0.41
C MET A 536 -18.05 -4.25 -1.91
N CYS A 537 -18.38 -3.19 -2.63
CA CYS A 537 -18.49 -3.23 -4.08
C CYS A 537 -17.15 -3.58 -4.74
N VAL A 538 -17.16 -4.53 -5.67
CA VAL A 538 -16.02 -4.84 -6.54
C VAL A 538 -15.97 -3.86 -7.73
N SER A 539 -17.14 -3.35 -8.14
CA SER A 539 -17.28 -2.27 -9.13
C SER A 539 -18.16 -1.13 -8.56
N ALA A 540 -17.87 0.11 -8.94
CA ALA A 540 -18.67 1.24 -8.48
C ALA A 540 -20.13 1.11 -8.95
N GLY A 541 -21.08 1.43 -8.04
CA GLY A 541 -22.52 1.35 -8.31
C GLY A 541 -23.13 -0.03 -8.13
N CYS A 542 -22.45 -0.98 -7.52
CA CYS A 542 -22.95 -2.33 -7.28
C CYS A 542 -24.26 -2.35 -6.47
N ASN A 543 -24.46 -1.39 -5.57
CA ASN A 543 -25.68 -1.23 -4.77
C ASN A 543 -26.95 -0.96 -5.60
N ASN A 544 -26.83 -0.63 -6.88
CA ASN A 544 -27.95 -0.47 -7.83
C ASN A 544 -28.18 -1.68 -8.73
N THR A 545 -27.31 -2.70 -8.68
CA THR A 545 -27.46 -3.91 -9.48
C THR A 545 -28.15 -4.99 -8.66
N ALA A 546 -29.10 -5.71 -9.29
CA ALA A 546 -29.83 -6.80 -8.63
C ALA A 546 -29.00 -8.09 -8.52
N THR A 547 -27.72 -8.06 -8.88
CA THR A 547 -26.83 -9.21 -8.90
C THR A 547 -25.79 -9.09 -7.80
N LYS A 548 -25.81 -10.00 -6.83
CA LYS A 548 -24.81 -10.12 -5.75
C LYS A 548 -23.38 -10.47 -6.21
N LEU A 549 -23.14 -10.61 -7.50
CA LEU A 549 -21.83 -10.93 -8.09
C LEU A 549 -20.85 -9.74 -8.10
N ASP A 550 -21.34 -8.53 -7.79
CA ASP A 550 -20.53 -7.32 -7.79
C ASP A 550 -20.09 -6.86 -6.38
N GLU A 551 -20.31 -7.70 -5.37
CA GLU A 551 -19.94 -7.45 -3.97
C GLU A 551 -19.07 -8.59 -3.44
N THR A 552 -18.12 -8.29 -2.55
CA THR A 552 -17.43 -9.28 -1.74
C THR A 552 -18.34 -9.76 -0.61
N GLU A 553 -18.03 -10.88 0.01
CA GLU A 553 -18.65 -11.27 1.27
C GLU A 553 -17.99 -10.52 2.44
N SER A 554 -18.71 -10.40 3.58
CA SER A 554 -18.13 -9.89 4.81
C SER A 554 -17.15 -10.89 5.40
N LEU A 555 -16.06 -10.42 6.02
CA LEU A 555 -14.99 -11.25 6.58
C LEU A 555 -14.92 -11.07 8.09
N PHE A 556 -14.94 -12.20 8.84
CA PHE A 556 -14.71 -12.20 10.28
C PHE A 556 -13.61 -13.20 10.65
N LEU A 557 -12.45 -12.70 11.03
CA LEU A 557 -11.28 -13.49 11.41
C LEU A 557 -11.01 -13.40 12.91
N VAL A 558 -10.58 -14.49 13.50
CA VAL A 558 -10.07 -14.51 14.87
C VAL A 558 -8.71 -15.20 14.89
N ASP A 559 -7.72 -14.49 15.42
CA ASP A 559 -6.35 -14.97 15.59
C ASP A 559 -6.03 -15.17 17.08
N PHE A 560 -5.21 -16.16 17.38
CA PHE A 560 -4.66 -16.40 18.70
C PHE A 560 -3.14 -16.30 18.68
N ILE A 561 -2.58 -15.58 19.67
CA ILE A 561 -1.13 -15.40 19.82
C ILE A 561 -0.77 -15.75 21.27
N SER A 562 0.22 -16.62 21.46
CA SER A 562 0.80 -16.93 22.76
C SER A 562 2.32 -16.74 22.69
N ARG A 563 2.90 -15.99 23.61
CA ARG A 563 4.33 -15.74 23.72
C ARG A 563 4.81 -16.11 25.12
N TYR A 564 5.97 -16.74 25.20
CA TYR A 564 6.61 -17.08 26.46
C TYR A 564 8.09 -16.68 26.46
N ALA A 565 8.48 -15.82 27.41
CA ALA A 565 9.86 -15.43 27.62
C ALA A 565 10.64 -16.58 28.32
N LEU A 566 11.54 -17.23 27.59
CA LEU A 566 12.41 -18.28 28.13
C LEU A 566 13.50 -17.69 29.01
N THR A 567 14.09 -16.59 28.59
CA THR A 567 15.13 -15.81 29.30
C THR A 567 14.93 -14.32 29.02
N ALA A 568 15.77 -13.46 29.58
CA ALA A 568 15.75 -12.02 29.27
C ALA A 568 16.10 -11.69 27.80
N SER A 569 16.67 -12.64 27.06
CA SER A 569 17.12 -12.46 25.67
C SER A 569 16.56 -13.50 24.69
N ALA A 570 15.65 -14.36 25.13
CA ALA A 570 15.06 -15.38 24.26
C ALA A 570 13.59 -15.64 24.63
N ASP A 571 12.75 -15.68 23.63
CA ASP A 571 11.33 -16.04 23.74
C ASP A 571 10.90 -17.00 22.63
N VAL A 572 9.79 -17.66 22.85
CA VAL A 572 9.09 -18.47 21.87
C VAL A 572 7.67 -17.95 21.72
N PHE A 573 7.10 -18.08 20.55
CA PHE A 573 5.70 -17.75 20.32
C PHE A 573 5.00 -18.78 19.44
N LEU A 574 3.70 -18.86 19.64
CA LEU A 574 2.76 -19.59 18.80
C LEU A 574 1.74 -18.58 18.28
N LYS A 575 1.49 -18.59 16.97
CA LYS A 575 0.40 -17.85 16.36
C LYS A 575 -0.50 -18.83 15.61
N VAL A 576 -1.80 -18.72 15.82
CA VAL A 576 -2.83 -19.42 15.07
C VAL A 576 -3.66 -18.37 14.38
N ASP A 577 -3.51 -18.26 13.07
CA ASP A 577 -4.29 -17.37 12.24
C ASP A 577 -5.61 -18.04 11.84
N ASN A 578 -6.67 -17.25 11.71
CA ASN A 578 -7.97 -17.71 11.24
C ASN A 578 -8.49 -18.94 11.98
N LEU A 579 -8.71 -18.79 13.30
CA LEU A 579 -9.06 -19.87 14.22
C LEU A 579 -10.32 -20.65 13.83
N PHE A 580 -11.22 -20.05 13.05
CA PHE A 580 -12.49 -20.63 12.62
C PHE A 580 -12.49 -21.14 11.17
N ASP A 581 -11.33 -21.09 10.49
CA ASP A 581 -11.15 -21.52 9.09
C ASP A 581 -12.12 -20.83 8.12
N GLU A 582 -12.34 -19.53 8.34
CA GLU A 582 -13.16 -18.70 7.46
C GLU A 582 -12.52 -18.56 6.08
N GLN A 583 -13.33 -18.64 5.01
CA GLN A 583 -12.86 -18.58 3.62
C GLN A 583 -13.66 -17.54 2.84
N GLN A 584 -12.96 -16.78 1.99
CA GLN A 584 -13.52 -15.72 1.17
C GLN A 584 -12.90 -15.72 -0.24
#